data_514a45fe8795e96288c09b65db1e1af5
#
_entry.id   514a45fe8795e96288c09b65db1e1af5
#
_cell.length_a   1.000
_cell.length_b   1.000
_cell.length_c   1.000
_cell.angle_alpha   90.00
_cell.angle_beta   90.00
_cell.angle_gamma   90.00
#
_symmetry.space_group_name_H-M   'P 1'
#
loop_
_entity.id
_entity.type
_entity.pdbx_description
1 polymer ?
#
loop_
_entity_poly.entity_id
_entity_poly.type
_entity_poly.pdbx_seq_one_letter_code
_entity_poly.pdbx_strand_id
1 'polypeptide(L)'
;MVYDILVEEDIIMPSVKYVIELSDADRKTLLDIVAKGSSSARTILRSNILLASDRNAKKRMTVAQIAEAYHTTPTTVQNVRTSYANEGLEATIYRKKRKTPPVPAKVTGEVEAHIIALACSEPPEGYERWTVRLLADKCVELNYVESLSHMTVSRILKKRI
;
A
#
# COMPACT_ATOMS: atom_id res chain seq x y z
N MET A 1 62.22 14.17 -20.56
CA MET A 1 61.26 15.03 -19.83
C MET A 1 59.89 14.71 -20.39
N VAL A 2 59.22 13.77 -19.77
CA VAL A 2 57.91 13.27 -20.22
C VAL A 2 56.91 13.94 -19.31
N TYR A 3 56.03 14.75 -19.87
CA TYR A 3 54.91 15.35 -19.15
C TYR A 3 53.79 14.35 -19.11
N ASP A 4 53.48 13.86 -17.91
CA ASP A 4 52.27 13.14 -17.60
C ASP A 4 51.05 14.04 -17.90
N ILE A 5 50.33 13.70 -18.93
CA ILE A 5 49.02 14.25 -19.19
C ILE A 5 48.07 13.47 -18.26
N LEU A 6 47.76 14.07 -17.11
CA LEU A 6 46.64 13.61 -16.27
C LEU A 6 45.36 13.78 -17.09
N VAL A 7 44.85 12.68 -17.61
CA VAL A 7 43.51 12.61 -18.16
C VAL A 7 42.58 12.76 -16.95
N GLU A 8 42.01 13.96 -16.77
CA GLU A 8 40.83 14.13 -15.92
C GLU A 8 39.73 13.26 -16.50
N GLU A 9 39.51 12.10 -15.89
CA GLU A 9 38.30 11.33 -16.10
C GLU A 9 37.12 12.24 -15.71
N ASP A 10 36.42 12.76 -16.71
CA ASP A 10 35.13 13.41 -16.56
C ASP A 10 34.20 12.44 -15.88
N ILE A 11 34.14 12.50 -14.54
CA ILE A 11 33.12 11.82 -13.76
C ILE A 11 31.80 12.45 -14.18
N ILE A 12 31.13 11.83 -15.15
CA ILE A 12 29.74 12.14 -15.53
C ILE A 12 28.88 11.92 -14.29
N MET A 13 28.74 12.98 -13.51
CA MET A 13 27.77 12.99 -12.40
C MET A 13 26.40 12.75 -12.99
N PRO A 14 25.70 11.67 -12.65
CA PRO A 14 24.35 11.46 -13.16
C PRO A 14 23.50 12.67 -12.78
N SER A 15 22.97 13.36 -13.78
CA SER A 15 22.15 14.56 -13.59
C SER A 15 21.00 14.23 -12.62
N VAL A 16 20.86 15.03 -11.57
CA VAL A 16 19.77 14.87 -10.61
C VAL A 16 18.46 15.16 -11.34
N LYS A 17 17.76 14.10 -11.73
CA LYS A 17 16.55 14.19 -12.54
C LYS A 17 15.42 14.98 -11.85
N TYR A 18 15.39 14.96 -10.50
CA TYR A 18 14.38 15.67 -9.72
C TYR A 18 15.04 16.44 -8.57
N VAL A 19 14.79 17.73 -8.53
CA VAL A 19 15.14 18.60 -7.39
C VAL A 19 13.94 18.61 -6.46
N ILE A 20 14.17 18.35 -5.19
CA ILE A 20 13.11 18.37 -4.17
C ILE A 20 13.12 19.74 -3.49
N GLU A 21 12.01 20.45 -3.60
CA GLU A 21 11.75 21.70 -2.90
C GLU A 21 10.48 21.48 -2.08
N LEU A 22 10.65 21.41 -0.76
CA LEU A 22 9.51 21.22 0.15
C LEU A 22 8.85 22.56 0.43
N SER A 23 7.51 22.61 0.37
CA SER A 23 6.75 23.73 0.90
C SER A 23 6.89 23.79 2.44
N ASP A 24 6.66 24.95 3.05
CA ASP A 24 6.71 25.08 4.51
C ASP A 24 5.65 24.20 5.19
N ALA A 25 4.49 24.02 4.56
CA ALA A 25 3.43 23.12 5.03
C ALA A 25 3.88 21.65 5.01
N ASP A 26 4.48 21.20 3.89
CA ASP A 26 5.01 19.83 3.76
C ASP A 26 6.13 19.58 4.76
N ARG A 27 7.05 20.54 4.90
CA ARG A 27 8.15 20.45 5.86
C ARG A 27 7.63 20.30 7.28
N LYS A 28 6.65 21.10 7.69
CA LYS A 28 6.02 21.01 9.01
C LYS A 28 5.38 19.65 9.22
N THR A 29 4.61 19.16 8.24
CA THR A 29 3.95 17.85 8.29
C THR A 29 4.98 16.71 8.45
N LEU A 30 6.08 16.76 7.69
CA LEU A 30 7.14 15.74 7.78
C LEU A 30 7.85 15.77 9.13
N LEU A 31 8.15 16.96 9.64
CA LEU A 31 8.75 17.11 10.98
C LEU A 31 7.82 16.59 12.08
N ASP A 32 6.52 16.87 12.00
CA ASP A 32 5.52 16.34 12.95
C ASP A 32 5.45 14.81 12.93
N ILE A 33 5.51 14.19 11.75
CA ILE A 33 5.52 12.73 11.59
C ILE A 33 6.76 12.12 12.25
N VAL A 34 7.92 12.72 12.02
CA VAL A 34 9.19 12.24 12.59
C VAL A 34 9.22 12.45 14.10
N ALA A 35 8.80 13.61 14.60
CA ALA A 35 8.81 13.95 16.02
C ALA A 35 7.84 13.08 16.83
N LYS A 36 6.63 12.82 16.31
CA LYS A 36 5.63 11.98 16.99
C LYS A 36 6.05 10.50 17.06
N GLY A 37 6.78 10.00 16.07
CA GLY A 37 7.28 8.63 16.03
C GLY A 37 6.22 7.51 16.01
N SER A 38 4.93 7.85 15.98
CA SER A 38 3.81 6.90 16.04
C SER A 38 3.43 6.30 14.67
N SER A 39 4.04 6.82 13.60
CA SER A 39 3.78 6.35 12.23
C SER A 39 4.56 5.07 11.90
N SER A 40 4.18 4.39 10.80
CA SER A 40 4.93 3.22 10.36
C SER A 40 6.41 3.55 10.09
N ALA A 41 7.33 2.63 10.34
CA ALA A 41 8.76 2.81 10.09
C ALA A 41 9.04 3.26 8.63
N ARG A 42 8.26 2.75 7.68
CA ARG A 42 8.35 3.15 6.28
C ARG A 42 7.96 4.61 6.05
N THR A 43 6.91 5.09 6.72
CA THR A 43 6.48 6.50 6.66
C THR A 43 7.56 7.41 7.23
N ILE A 44 8.09 7.07 8.41
CA ILE A 44 9.16 7.82 9.08
C ILE A 44 10.42 7.87 8.21
N LEU A 45 10.84 6.72 7.65
CA LEU A 45 12.01 6.66 6.76
C LEU A 45 11.83 7.57 5.53
N ARG A 46 10.68 7.52 4.87
CA ARG A 46 10.39 8.35 3.70
C ARG A 46 10.35 9.84 4.05
N SER A 47 9.80 10.20 5.21
CA SER A 47 9.78 11.56 5.73
C SER A 47 11.20 12.08 5.94
N ASN A 48 12.07 11.31 6.55
CA ASN A 48 13.49 11.65 6.76
C ASN A 48 14.24 11.82 5.43
N ILE A 49 14.01 10.92 4.47
CA ILE A 49 14.63 11.02 3.12
C ILE A 49 14.21 12.32 2.42
N LEU A 50 12.94 12.70 2.48
CA LEU A 50 12.46 13.94 1.87
C LEU A 50 13.06 15.18 2.54
N LEU A 51 13.07 15.22 3.89
CA LEU A 51 13.69 16.31 4.64
C LEU A 51 15.18 16.48 4.33
N ALA A 52 15.91 15.37 4.21
CA ALA A 52 17.34 15.38 3.86
C ALA A 52 17.61 15.68 2.37
N SER A 53 16.63 15.42 1.50
CA SER A 53 16.71 15.70 0.05
C SER A 53 16.30 17.13 -0.32
N ASP A 54 15.74 17.88 0.61
CA ASP A 54 15.23 19.22 0.37
C ASP A 54 16.37 20.17 -0.01
N ARG A 55 16.16 20.91 -1.09
CA ARG A 55 17.11 21.92 -1.58
C ARG A 55 17.37 23.03 -0.56
N ASN A 56 16.35 23.38 0.23
CA ASN A 56 16.40 24.42 1.23
C ASN A 56 16.85 23.92 2.62
N ALA A 57 17.32 22.67 2.72
CA ALA A 57 17.86 22.13 3.95
C ALA A 57 19.17 22.84 4.34
N LYS A 58 19.39 23.06 5.65
CA LYS A 58 20.62 23.69 6.18
C LYS A 58 21.90 22.95 5.75
N LYS A 59 21.83 21.64 5.58
CA LYS A 59 22.93 20.79 5.13
C LYS A 59 22.46 19.95 3.95
N ARG A 60 23.02 20.22 2.78
CA ARG A 60 22.75 19.41 1.58
C ARG A 60 23.48 18.08 1.68
N MET A 61 22.77 17.00 1.47
CA MET A 61 23.30 15.64 1.45
C MET A 61 23.16 15.05 0.06
N THR A 62 24.16 14.30 -0.36
CA THR A 62 24.09 13.50 -1.59
C THR A 62 23.19 12.27 -1.38
N VAL A 63 22.73 11.66 -2.48
CA VAL A 63 21.92 10.43 -2.41
C VAL A 63 22.62 9.31 -1.65
N ALA A 64 23.94 9.18 -1.84
CA ALA A 64 24.75 8.20 -1.13
C ALA A 64 24.81 8.47 0.38
N GLN A 65 25.03 9.74 0.77
CA GLN A 65 25.05 10.15 2.19
C GLN A 65 23.69 9.96 2.86
N ILE A 66 22.58 10.24 2.16
CA ILE A 66 21.21 10.00 2.67
C ILE A 66 21.00 8.49 2.87
N ALA A 67 21.40 7.68 1.89
CA ALA A 67 21.27 6.23 1.96
C ALA A 67 22.04 5.65 3.15
N GLU A 68 23.27 6.12 3.37
CA GLU A 68 24.11 5.71 4.51
C GLU A 68 23.51 6.18 5.86
N ALA A 69 23.12 7.47 5.95
CA ALA A 69 22.57 8.04 7.20
C ALA A 69 21.29 7.36 7.68
N TYR A 70 20.48 6.86 6.78
CA TYR A 70 19.21 6.20 7.10
C TYR A 70 19.20 4.69 6.84
N HIS A 71 20.38 4.08 6.67
CA HIS A 71 20.57 2.63 6.48
C HIS A 71 19.66 2.07 5.36
N THR A 72 19.63 2.75 4.22
CA THR A 72 18.80 2.37 3.07
C THR A 72 19.66 2.33 1.79
N THR A 73 19.04 1.98 0.66
CA THR A 73 19.76 1.95 -0.61
C THR A 73 19.61 3.26 -1.39
N PRO A 74 20.61 3.65 -2.20
CA PRO A 74 20.50 4.81 -3.09
C PRO A 74 19.27 4.76 -4.01
N THR A 75 18.90 3.54 -4.47
CA THR A 75 17.70 3.31 -5.27
C THR A 75 16.43 3.68 -4.51
N THR A 76 16.34 3.35 -3.21
CA THR A 76 15.20 3.72 -2.36
C THR A 76 15.07 5.24 -2.25
N VAL A 77 16.20 5.94 -2.03
CA VAL A 77 16.23 7.41 -1.98
C VAL A 77 15.73 8.01 -3.30
N GLN A 78 16.22 7.52 -4.44
CA GLN A 78 15.79 7.99 -5.76
C GLN A 78 14.30 7.73 -6.01
N ASN A 79 13.79 6.54 -5.64
CA ASN A 79 12.38 6.21 -5.78
C ASN A 79 11.48 7.12 -4.94
N VAL A 80 11.88 7.47 -3.72
CA VAL A 80 11.14 8.41 -2.86
C VAL A 80 11.12 9.81 -3.49
N ARG A 81 12.24 10.29 -4.01
CA ARG A 81 12.34 11.59 -4.70
C ARG A 81 11.46 11.62 -5.95
N THR A 82 11.52 10.58 -6.77
CA THR A 82 10.68 10.45 -7.97
C THR A 82 9.20 10.39 -7.63
N SER A 83 8.82 9.64 -6.59
CA SER A 83 7.42 9.58 -6.13
C SER A 83 6.92 10.95 -5.68
N TYR A 84 7.72 11.70 -4.90
CA TYR A 84 7.33 13.03 -4.45
C TYR A 84 7.15 14.01 -5.62
N ALA A 85 8.08 14.00 -6.58
CA ALA A 85 8.01 14.87 -7.74
C ALA A 85 6.79 14.59 -8.64
N ASN A 86 6.38 13.32 -8.77
CA ASN A 86 5.30 12.92 -9.67
C ASN A 86 3.92 12.88 -9.00
N GLU A 87 3.85 12.52 -7.72
CA GLU A 87 2.62 12.15 -7.04
C GLU A 87 2.32 13.00 -5.78
N GLY A 88 3.28 13.83 -5.36
CA GLY A 88 3.16 14.69 -4.17
C GLY A 88 3.42 13.95 -2.85
N LEU A 89 3.23 14.69 -1.75
CA LEU A 89 3.61 14.26 -0.40
C LEU A 89 2.82 13.02 0.06
N GLU A 90 1.50 13.09 0.07
CA GLU A 90 0.65 12.04 0.65
C GLU A 90 0.86 10.68 -0.03
N ALA A 91 0.89 10.66 -1.36
CA ALA A 91 1.12 9.44 -2.13
C ALA A 91 2.51 8.85 -1.90
N THR A 92 3.49 9.69 -1.52
CA THR A 92 4.86 9.26 -1.24
C THR A 92 5.01 8.67 0.14
N ILE A 93 4.50 9.31 1.18
CA ILE A 93 4.69 8.87 2.58
C ILE A 93 3.74 7.75 2.98
N TYR A 94 2.50 7.74 2.49
CA TYR A 94 1.52 6.72 2.82
C TYR A 94 1.50 5.57 1.80
N ARG A 95 1.07 4.40 2.26
CA ARG A 95 0.90 3.24 1.39
C ARG A 95 -0.32 3.42 0.51
N LYS A 96 -0.16 3.33 -0.82
CA LYS A 96 -1.30 3.23 -1.74
C LYS A 96 -2.15 2.01 -1.39
N LYS A 97 -3.43 2.24 -1.11
CA LYS A 97 -4.42 1.17 -0.98
C LYS A 97 -4.75 0.64 -2.38
N ARG A 98 -4.80 -0.67 -2.54
CA ARG A 98 -5.27 -1.26 -3.79
C ARG A 98 -6.76 -0.93 -3.96
N LYS A 99 -7.14 -0.46 -5.15
CA LYS A 99 -8.56 -0.21 -5.50
C LYS A 99 -9.32 -1.52 -5.70
N THR A 100 -8.65 -2.53 -6.24
CA THR A 100 -9.23 -3.85 -6.53
C THR A 100 -8.46 -4.93 -5.77
N PRO A 101 -9.12 -5.85 -5.07
CA PRO A 101 -8.43 -6.98 -4.46
C PRO A 101 -7.79 -7.84 -5.56
N PRO A 102 -6.64 -8.51 -5.28
CA PRO A 102 -5.94 -9.33 -6.26
C PRO A 102 -6.74 -10.56 -6.70
N VAL A 103 -7.67 -11.01 -5.87
CA VAL A 103 -8.60 -12.10 -6.18
C VAL A 103 -10.01 -11.54 -6.03
N PRO A 104 -10.90 -11.72 -7.02
CA PRO A 104 -12.29 -11.30 -6.89
C PRO A 104 -12.96 -12.04 -5.72
N ALA A 105 -13.92 -11.38 -5.07
CA ALA A 105 -14.67 -12.00 -4.00
C ALA A 105 -15.49 -13.18 -4.57
N LYS A 106 -15.33 -14.38 -3.98
CA LYS A 106 -16.13 -15.55 -4.35
C LYS A 106 -17.63 -15.35 -4.10
N VAL A 107 -17.95 -14.57 -3.08
CA VAL A 107 -19.33 -14.21 -2.74
C VAL A 107 -19.57 -12.79 -3.24
N THR A 108 -20.40 -12.69 -4.27
CA THR A 108 -20.92 -11.42 -4.81
C THR A 108 -22.22 -11.04 -4.09
N GLY A 109 -22.71 -9.82 -4.32
CA GLY A 109 -24.01 -9.40 -3.78
C GLY A 109 -25.17 -10.28 -4.23
N GLU A 110 -25.08 -10.84 -5.43
CA GLU A 110 -26.05 -11.80 -5.98
C GLU A 110 -26.05 -13.12 -5.18
N VAL A 111 -24.86 -13.68 -4.90
CA VAL A 111 -24.72 -14.87 -4.06
C VAL A 111 -25.22 -14.62 -2.64
N GLU A 112 -24.96 -13.44 -2.04
CA GLU A 112 -25.51 -13.03 -0.76
C GLU A 112 -27.05 -13.04 -0.78
N ALA A 113 -27.66 -12.51 -1.84
CA ALA A 113 -29.11 -12.48 -2.01
C ALA A 113 -29.71 -13.89 -2.11
N HIS A 114 -29.09 -14.80 -2.87
CA HIS A 114 -29.52 -16.20 -2.96
C HIS A 114 -29.44 -16.93 -1.62
N ILE A 115 -28.36 -16.72 -0.85
CA ILE A 115 -28.21 -17.32 0.51
C ILE A 115 -29.35 -16.84 1.42
N ILE A 116 -29.69 -15.55 1.38
CA ILE A 116 -30.77 -14.98 2.19
C ILE A 116 -32.13 -15.53 1.76
N ALA A 117 -32.39 -15.59 0.45
CA ALA A 117 -33.62 -16.14 -0.09
C ALA A 117 -33.83 -17.60 0.30
N LEU A 118 -32.78 -18.43 0.21
CA LEU A 118 -32.82 -19.82 0.68
C LEU A 118 -33.07 -19.89 2.18
N ALA A 119 -32.42 -19.08 2.99
CA ALA A 119 -32.62 -19.09 4.45
C ALA A 119 -34.05 -18.69 4.86
N CYS A 120 -34.76 -17.93 4.03
CA CYS A 120 -36.17 -17.54 4.23
C CYS A 120 -37.17 -18.53 3.62
N SER A 121 -36.74 -19.52 2.82
CA SER A 121 -37.58 -20.52 2.22
C SER A 121 -37.81 -21.71 3.17
N GLU A 122 -38.72 -22.61 2.80
CA GLU A 122 -38.90 -23.86 3.51
C GLU A 122 -37.67 -24.76 3.37
N PRO A 123 -37.23 -25.44 4.45
CA PRO A 123 -36.12 -26.37 4.38
C PRO A 123 -36.46 -27.57 3.47
N PRO A 124 -35.46 -28.24 2.89
CA PRO A 124 -35.70 -29.41 2.06
C PRO A 124 -36.21 -30.58 2.87
N GLU A 125 -36.83 -31.54 2.18
CA GLU A 125 -37.40 -32.75 2.81
C GLU A 125 -36.38 -33.46 3.73
N GLY A 126 -36.81 -33.82 4.92
CA GLY A 126 -35.97 -34.45 5.93
C GLY A 126 -35.27 -33.50 6.90
N TYR A 127 -35.47 -32.20 6.77
CA TYR A 127 -34.89 -31.18 7.66
C TYR A 127 -35.99 -30.29 8.25
N GLU A 128 -35.99 -30.14 9.58
CA GLU A 128 -36.95 -29.26 10.28
C GLU A 128 -36.62 -27.76 10.09
N ARG A 129 -35.34 -27.45 9.86
CA ARG A 129 -34.86 -26.06 9.74
C ARG A 129 -33.57 -25.95 8.92
N TRP A 130 -33.34 -24.79 8.35
CA TRP A 130 -32.08 -24.48 7.72
C TRP A 130 -30.94 -24.41 8.75
N THR A 131 -29.83 -25.06 8.45
CA THR A 131 -28.58 -24.90 9.15
C THR A 131 -27.57 -24.18 8.23
N VAL A 132 -26.57 -23.53 8.82
CA VAL A 132 -25.55 -22.82 8.01
C VAL A 132 -24.74 -23.77 7.13
N ARG A 133 -24.61 -25.04 7.51
CA ARG A 133 -23.96 -26.08 6.69
C ARG A 133 -24.85 -26.46 5.51
N LEU A 134 -26.11 -26.77 5.78
CA LEU A 134 -27.08 -27.14 4.75
C LEU A 134 -27.25 -26.01 3.71
N LEU A 135 -27.27 -24.73 4.15
CA LEU A 135 -27.29 -23.59 3.25
C LEU A 135 -26.04 -23.52 2.37
N ALA A 136 -24.85 -23.77 2.94
CA ALA A 136 -23.61 -23.76 2.17
C ALA A 136 -23.64 -24.88 1.10
N ASP A 137 -24.05 -26.10 1.48
CA ASP A 137 -24.11 -27.24 0.57
C ASP A 137 -25.15 -27.02 -0.54
N LYS A 138 -26.32 -26.48 -0.22
CA LYS A 138 -27.36 -26.15 -1.22
C LYS A 138 -26.94 -25.03 -2.17
N CYS A 139 -26.20 -24.03 -1.74
CA CYS A 139 -25.67 -23.01 -2.63
C CYS A 139 -24.68 -23.57 -3.65
N VAL A 140 -23.90 -24.58 -3.29
CA VAL A 140 -22.99 -25.28 -4.21
C VAL A 140 -23.79 -26.20 -5.14
N GLU A 141 -24.76 -26.96 -4.61
CA GLU A 141 -25.63 -27.85 -5.40
C GLU A 141 -26.41 -27.07 -6.49
N LEU A 142 -26.91 -25.87 -6.14
CA LEU A 142 -27.63 -24.99 -7.06
C LEU A 142 -26.69 -24.16 -7.99
N ASN A 143 -25.38 -24.45 -7.96
CA ASN A 143 -24.36 -23.77 -8.74
C ASN A 143 -24.31 -22.22 -8.58
N TYR A 144 -24.73 -21.69 -7.44
CA TYR A 144 -24.59 -20.25 -7.15
C TYR A 144 -23.12 -19.90 -6.89
N VAL A 145 -22.32 -20.84 -6.45
CA VAL A 145 -20.90 -20.69 -6.17
C VAL A 145 -20.19 -22.06 -6.22
N GLU A 146 -18.96 -22.11 -6.69
CA GLU A 146 -18.17 -23.34 -6.78
C GLU A 146 -17.86 -23.95 -5.40
N SER A 147 -17.66 -23.13 -4.39
CA SER A 147 -17.38 -23.58 -3.02
C SER A 147 -17.73 -22.49 -2.02
N LEU A 148 -18.39 -22.87 -0.92
CA LEU A 148 -18.83 -21.96 0.12
C LEU A 148 -18.62 -22.54 1.52
N SER A 149 -17.93 -21.80 2.39
CA SER A 149 -17.75 -22.19 3.79
C SER A 149 -18.99 -21.82 4.62
N HIS A 150 -19.42 -22.73 5.50
CA HIS A 150 -20.50 -22.45 6.46
C HIS A 150 -20.23 -21.23 7.35
N MET A 151 -18.93 -20.92 7.64
CA MET A 151 -18.56 -19.71 8.37
C MET A 151 -18.84 -18.44 7.57
N THR A 152 -18.71 -18.49 6.23
CA THR A 152 -19.05 -17.38 5.36
C THR A 152 -20.57 -17.16 5.36
N VAL A 153 -21.36 -18.22 5.25
CA VAL A 153 -22.83 -18.16 5.36
C VAL A 153 -23.25 -17.54 6.69
N SER A 154 -22.68 -18.02 7.81
CA SER A 154 -22.97 -17.46 9.14
C SER A 154 -22.68 -15.96 9.23
N ARG A 155 -21.56 -15.51 8.64
CA ARG A 155 -21.18 -14.09 8.63
C ARG A 155 -22.14 -13.23 7.79
N ILE A 156 -22.60 -13.76 6.65
CA ILE A 156 -23.56 -13.07 5.78
C ILE A 156 -24.89 -12.89 6.51
N LEU A 157 -25.42 -13.95 7.11
CA LEU A 157 -26.67 -13.89 7.84
C LEU A 157 -26.60 -12.95 9.05
N LYS A 158 -25.50 -12.98 9.82
CA LYS A 158 -25.28 -12.05 10.96
C LYS A 158 -25.16 -10.58 10.57
N LYS A 159 -24.71 -10.28 9.35
CA LYS A 159 -24.56 -8.90 8.86
C LYS A 159 -25.91 -8.24 8.56
N ARG A 160 -26.97 -9.05 8.38
CA ARG A 160 -28.29 -8.60 7.93
C ARG A 160 -29.38 -8.68 9.02
N ILE A 161 -29.04 -9.27 10.16
CA ILE A 161 -29.86 -9.26 11.38
C ILE A 161 -29.34 -8.16 12.29
#